data_c019fe6d51a32356a32bd482d29e4f4b
#
_entry.id   c019fe6d51a32356a32bd482d29e4f4b
#
_cell.length_a   1.000
_cell.length_b   1.000
_cell.length_c   1.000
_cell.angle_alpha   90.00
_cell.angle_beta   90.00
_cell.angle_gamma   90.00
#
_symmetry.space_group_name_H-M   'P 1'
#
loop_
_entity.id
_entity.type
_entity.pdbx_description
1 polymer ?
#
loop_
_entity_poly.entity_id
_entity_poly.type
_entity_poly.pdbx_seq_one_letter_code
_entity_poly.pdbx_strand_id
1 'polypeptide(L)'
;FLFGLGGGAINGATNAVVADISTTGKGAALSILGVFFGIGALGMPLLLSLLKATFEFQVIVAATGMLALVAAVLFAVVRFPAAKQAEGISMKQVGALFRDVTLLLIAFFLFFQSSFEGLINNWTTTYLMERVAAPQEAALMGLSAYVAGMTVMRLLIGSVLRKMPEKQLLYISFGITLAALLLFSLSRSVIPAAAGLFMLGAGLAAGFPTMLGIVGNRYPGLSGTAFSFVLVI
;
A
#
# COMPACT_ATOMS: atom_id res chain seq x y z
N PHE A 1 -3.74 5.36 -19.36
CA PHE A 1 -2.75 4.31 -19.61
C PHE A 1 -1.35 4.70 -19.13
N LEU A 2 -0.76 5.81 -19.63
CA LEU A 2 0.59 6.28 -19.25
C LEU A 2 0.74 6.53 -17.74
N PHE A 3 -0.27 7.10 -17.11
CA PHE A 3 -0.28 7.33 -15.67
C PHE A 3 -0.20 6.01 -14.87
N GLY A 4 -1.01 5.01 -15.27
CA GLY A 4 -0.98 3.69 -14.62
C GLY A 4 0.35 2.96 -14.83
N LEU A 5 0.91 3.05 -16.02
CA LEU A 5 2.22 2.46 -16.35
C LEU A 5 3.34 3.09 -15.54
N GLY A 6 3.37 4.42 -15.45
CA GLY A 6 4.36 5.15 -14.64
C GLY A 6 4.20 4.84 -13.15
N GLY A 7 2.98 4.85 -12.63
CA GLY A 7 2.70 4.52 -11.22
C GLY A 7 3.10 3.08 -10.87
N GLY A 8 2.79 2.12 -11.73
CA GLY A 8 3.19 0.72 -11.54
C GLY A 8 4.71 0.52 -11.56
N ALA A 9 5.41 1.16 -12.50
CA ALA A 9 6.86 1.10 -12.59
C ALA A 9 7.55 1.69 -11.33
N ILE A 10 7.11 2.88 -10.88
CA ILE A 10 7.64 3.52 -9.68
C ILE A 10 7.36 2.65 -8.45
N ASN A 11 6.14 2.14 -8.29
CA ASN A 11 5.77 1.30 -7.15
C ASN A 11 6.63 0.02 -7.11
N GLY A 12 6.74 -0.71 -8.22
CA GLY A 12 7.54 -1.91 -8.30
C GLY A 12 9.03 -1.67 -8.02
N ALA A 13 9.62 -0.67 -8.69
CA ALA A 13 11.04 -0.32 -8.53
C ALA A 13 11.36 0.15 -7.09
N THR A 14 10.53 0.99 -6.49
CA THR A 14 10.75 1.52 -5.14
C THR A 14 10.67 0.41 -4.09
N ASN A 15 9.68 -0.48 -4.18
CA ASN A 15 9.59 -1.63 -3.29
C ASN A 15 10.79 -2.57 -3.43
N ALA A 16 11.25 -2.83 -4.66
CA ALA A 16 12.42 -3.67 -4.91
C ALA A 16 13.70 -3.05 -4.31
N VAL A 17 13.95 -1.76 -4.55
CA VAL A 17 15.12 -1.06 -4.01
C VAL A 17 15.10 -1.08 -2.48
N VAL A 18 13.97 -0.73 -1.84
CA VAL A 18 13.86 -0.76 -0.38
C VAL A 18 14.12 -2.14 0.19
N ALA A 19 13.59 -3.19 -0.43
CA ALA A 19 13.85 -4.56 0.00
C ALA A 19 15.32 -4.98 -0.21
N ASP A 20 15.98 -4.48 -1.25
CA ASP A 20 17.36 -4.83 -1.59
C ASP A 20 18.41 -4.14 -0.71
N ILE A 21 18.18 -2.87 -0.35
CA ILE A 21 19.06 -2.14 0.57
C ILE A 21 18.85 -2.53 2.04
N SER A 22 17.69 -3.11 2.36
CA SER A 22 17.38 -3.56 3.73
C SER A 22 18.03 -4.90 4.01
N THR A 23 19.03 -4.91 4.89
CA THR A 23 19.75 -6.13 5.30
C THR A 23 18.93 -7.00 6.24
N THR A 24 18.12 -6.36 7.11
CA THR A 24 17.25 -7.02 8.08
C THR A 24 15.89 -6.31 8.12
N GLY A 25 14.82 -7.08 8.41
CA GLY A 25 13.49 -6.50 8.59
C GLY A 25 12.90 -5.85 7.33
N LYS A 26 13.04 -6.50 6.18
CA LYS A 26 12.54 -5.98 4.89
C LYS A 26 11.08 -5.57 4.94
N GLY A 27 10.21 -6.37 5.58
CA GLY A 27 8.80 -6.03 5.78
C GLY A 27 8.60 -4.74 6.57
N ALA A 28 9.41 -4.50 7.61
CA ALA A 28 9.37 -3.26 8.38
C ALA A 28 9.80 -2.03 7.55
N ALA A 29 10.86 -2.16 6.75
CA ALA A 29 11.31 -1.11 5.85
C ALA A 29 10.25 -0.78 4.78
N LEU A 30 9.61 -1.81 4.20
CA LEU A 30 8.49 -1.65 3.27
C LEU A 30 7.25 -1.03 3.94
N SER A 31 7.02 -1.30 5.22
CA SER A 31 5.96 -0.63 6.00
C SER A 31 6.22 0.86 6.14
N ILE A 32 7.46 1.27 6.44
CA ILE A 32 7.83 2.70 6.47
C ILE A 32 7.64 3.36 5.11
N LEU A 33 8.04 2.70 4.01
CA LEU A 33 7.74 3.19 2.66
C LEU A 33 6.24 3.43 2.48
N GLY A 34 5.41 2.51 2.96
CA GLY A 34 3.95 2.63 2.92
C GLY A 34 3.38 3.78 3.75
N VAL A 35 4.10 4.28 4.78
CA VAL A 35 3.72 5.49 5.52
C VAL A 35 3.77 6.72 4.62
N PHE A 36 4.83 6.88 3.82
CA PHE A 36 4.94 7.98 2.86
C PHE A 36 3.84 7.94 1.81
N PHE A 37 3.49 6.73 1.34
CA PHE A 37 2.31 6.56 0.48
C PHE A 37 1.02 7.02 1.17
N GLY A 38 0.82 6.64 2.44
CA GLY A 38 -0.33 7.05 3.25
C GLY A 38 -0.40 8.57 3.44
N ILE A 39 0.73 9.23 3.70
CA ILE A 39 0.81 10.70 3.80
C ILE A 39 0.36 11.34 2.48
N GLY A 40 0.81 10.82 1.34
CA GLY A 40 0.38 11.29 0.02
C GLY A 40 -1.11 11.06 -0.23
N ALA A 41 -1.61 9.88 0.12
CA ALA A 41 -3.02 9.50 -0.05
C ALA A 41 -3.98 10.36 0.80
N LEU A 42 -3.57 10.78 2.00
CA LEU A 42 -4.32 11.70 2.85
C LEU A 42 -4.10 13.17 2.46
N GLY A 43 -2.87 13.52 2.11
CA GLY A 43 -2.48 14.89 1.83
C GLY A 43 -3.03 15.44 0.52
N MET A 44 -3.06 14.62 -0.54
CA MET A 44 -3.53 15.07 -1.85
C MET A 44 -4.99 15.52 -1.88
N PRO A 45 -5.97 14.76 -1.36
CA PRO A 45 -7.34 15.23 -1.28
C PRO A 45 -7.50 16.52 -0.45
N LEU A 46 -6.74 16.63 0.65
CA LEU A 46 -6.75 17.84 1.48
C LEU A 46 -6.19 19.05 0.70
N LEU A 47 -5.05 18.90 0.04
CA LEU A 47 -4.48 19.95 -0.82
C LEU A 47 -5.43 20.35 -1.93
N LEU A 48 -6.06 19.40 -2.60
CA LEU A 48 -7.06 19.66 -3.63
C LEU A 48 -8.26 20.46 -3.08
N SER A 49 -8.74 20.09 -1.88
CA SER A 49 -9.84 20.80 -1.22
C SER A 49 -9.49 22.25 -0.89
N LEU A 50 -8.28 22.50 -0.39
CA LEU A 50 -7.79 23.84 -0.05
C LEU A 50 -7.52 24.69 -1.31
N LEU A 51 -6.93 24.12 -2.34
CA LEU A 51 -6.51 24.84 -3.54
C LEU A 51 -7.67 25.07 -4.50
N LYS A 52 -8.70 24.21 -4.52
CA LYS A 52 -9.88 24.33 -5.39
C LYS A 52 -10.64 25.65 -5.19
N ALA A 53 -10.57 26.25 -4.02
CA ALA A 53 -11.21 27.54 -3.74
C ALA A 53 -10.52 28.72 -4.47
N THR A 54 -9.25 28.57 -4.84
CA THR A 54 -8.42 29.68 -5.37
C THR A 54 -7.91 29.41 -6.79
N PHE A 55 -7.75 28.14 -7.18
CA PHE A 55 -7.14 27.77 -8.46
C PHE A 55 -8.06 26.84 -9.25
N GLU A 56 -7.99 26.96 -10.59
CA GLU A 56 -8.65 26.02 -11.49
C GLU A 56 -8.03 24.61 -11.40
N PHE A 57 -8.87 23.60 -11.62
CA PHE A 57 -8.44 22.19 -11.54
C PHE A 57 -7.22 21.88 -12.40
N GLN A 58 -7.13 22.44 -13.61
CA GLN A 58 -6.01 22.27 -14.53
C GLN A 58 -4.68 22.76 -13.95
N VAL A 59 -4.70 23.91 -13.25
CA VAL A 59 -3.54 24.48 -12.59
C VAL A 59 -3.05 23.57 -11.45
N ILE A 60 -3.97 23.02 -10.67
CA ILE A 60 -3.63 22.10 -9.59
C ILE A 60 -3.00 20.82 -10.13
N VAL A 61 -3.58 20.25 -11.19
CA VAL A 61 -3.02 19.06 -11.86
C VAL A 61 -1.64 19.34 -12.44
N ALA A 62 -1.45 20.50 -13.10
CA ALA A 62 -0.14 20.89 -13.64
C ALA A 62 0.90 21.05 -12.52
N ALA A 63 0.55 21.69 -11.41
CA ALA A 63 1.44 21.87 -10.26
C ALA A 63 1.84 20.50 -9.65
N THR A 64 0.89 19.57 -9.55
CA THR A 64 1.18 18.20 -9.10
C THR A 64 2.11 17.46 -10.06
N GLY A 65 1.92 17.65 -11.38
CA GLY A 65 2.84 17.13 -12.40
C GLY A 65 4.26 17.70 -12.28
N MET A 66 4.38 19.02 -12.00
CA MET A 66 5.68 19.66 -11.75
C MET A 66 6.37 19.09 -10.50
N LEU A 67 5.62 18.80 -9.43
CA LEU A 67 6.16 18.15 -8.24
C LEU A 67 6.71 16.74 -8.57
N ALA A 68 6.04 16.00 -9.44
CA ALA A 68 6.53 14.72 -9.92
C ALA A 68 7.83 14.85 -10.74
N LEU A 69 8.00 15.93 -11.52
CA LEU A 69 9.25 16.22 -12.21
C LEU A 69 10.41 16.49 -11.24
N VAL A 70 10.16 17.17 -10.11
CA VAL A 70 11.18 17.36 -9.07
C VAL A 70 11.65 16.00 -8.54
N ALA A 71 10.73 15.08 -8.26
CA ALA A 71 11.08 13.73 -7.85
C ALA A 71 11.88 12.98 -8.94
N ALA A 72 11.52 13.13 -10.21
CA ALA A 72 12.25 12.53 -11.32
C ALA A 72 13.68 13.06 -11.44
N VAL A 73 13.88 14.39 -11.28
CA VAL A 73 15.23 15.01 -11.25
C VAL A 73 16.04 14.50 -10.08
N LEU A 74 15.44 14.41 -8.87
CA LEU A 74 16.11 13.85 -7.70
C LEU A 74 16.57 12.41 -7.96
N PHE A 75 15.72 11.57 -8.56
CA PHE A 75 16.09 10.20 -8.91
C PHE A 75 17.19 10.13 -9.99
N ALA A 76 17.25 11.09 -10.92
CA ALA A 76 18.30 11.15 -11.91
C ALA A 76 19.67 11.53 -11.31
N VAL A 77 19.70 12.30 -10.22
CA VAL A 77 20.92 12.78 -9.56
C VAL A 77 21.41 11.81 -8.48
N VAL A 78 20.48 11.14 -7.78
CA VAL A 78 20.83 10.20 -6.71
C VAL A 78 21.48 8.95 -7.30
N ARG A 79 22.61 8.55 -6.73
CA ARG A 79 23.30 7.31 -7.08
C ARG A 79 22.60 6.14 -6.36
N PHE A 80 21.89 5.34 -7.13
CA PHE A 80 21.33 4.10 -6.61
C PHE A 80 22.40 3.01 -6.51
N PRO A 81 22.26 2.06 -5.55
CA PRO A 81 23.11 0.89 -5.50
C PRO A 81 23.00 0.09 -6.81
N ALA A 82 24.08 -0.63 -7.15
CA ALA A 82 24.06 -1.51 -8.31
C ALA A 82 22.93 -2.54 -8.19
N ALA A 83 22.27 -2.83 -9.29
CA ALA A 83 21.23 -3.85 -9.31
C ALA A 83 21.82 -5.20 -8.89
N LYS A 84 21.21 -5.89 -7.92
CA LYS A 84 21.64 -7.23 -7.50
C LYS A 84 21.52 -8.24 -8.64
N GLN A 85 20.67 -7.98 -9.59
CA GLN A 85 20.47 -8.75 -10.80
C GLN A 85 21.14 -8.03 -11.98
N ALA A 86 22.48 -8.07 -12.03
CA ALA A 86 23.26 -7.44 -13.10
C ALA A 86 23.22 -8.22 -14.42
N GLU A 87 23.00 -9.53 -14.36
CA GLU A 87 22.88 -10.39 -15.53
C GLU A 87 21.42 -10.55 -15.95
N GLY A 88 21.18 -10.65 -17.26
CA GLY A 88 19.83 -10.78 -17.81
C GLY A 88 19.10 -12.01 -17.24
N ILE A 89 17.78 -11.88 -17.09
CA ILE A 89 16.93 -12.96 -16.56
C ILE A 89 16.86 -14.08 -17.59
N SER A 90 17.23 -15.31 -17.21
CA SER A 90 16.99 -16.45 -18.07
C SER A 90 15.50 -16.82 -18.03
N MET A 91 14.91 -17.11 -19.20
CA MET A 91 13.50 -17.57 -19.30
C MET A 91 13.24 -18.82 -18.45
N LYS A 92 14.26 -19.62 -18.19
CA LYS A 92 14.19 -20.78 -17.30
C LYS A 92 13.94 -20.37 -15.83
N GLN A 93 14.60 -19.29 -15.37
CA GLN A 93 14.39 -18.75 -14.04
C GLN A 93 12.97 -18.16 -13.87
N VAL A 94 12.49 -17.44 -14.88
CA VAL A 94 11.10 -16.93 -14.91
C VAL A 94 10.12 -18.11 -14.85
N GLY A 95 10.34 -19.15 -15.66
CA GLY A 95 9.50 -20.35 -15.65
C GLY A 95 9.50 -21.09 -14.30
N ALA A 96 10.60 -21.03 -13.54
CA ALA A 96 10.68 -21.60 -12.21
C ALA A 96 9.82 -20.83 -11.18
N LEU A 97 9.72 -19.50 -11.30
CA LEU A 97 8.86 -18.68 -10.45
C LEU A 97 7.38 -19.04 -10.60
N PHE A 98 6.93 -19.32 -11.83
CA PHE A 98 5.55 -19.78 -12.12
C PHE A 98 5.20 -21.14 -11.49
N ARG A 99 6.20 -21.92 -11.11
CA ARG A 99 6.02 -23.25 -10.47
C ARG A 99 6.20 -23.21 -8.96
N ASP A 100 6.66 -22.10 -8.40
CA ASP A 100 6.80 -21.98 -6.95
C ASP A 100 5.44 -21.70 -6.29
N VAL A 101 4.87 -22.72 -5.66
CA VAL A 101 3.57 -22.66 -4.99
C VAL A 101 3.54 -21.57 -3.93
N THR A 102 4.64 -21.35 -3.20
CA THR A 102 4.69 -20.29 -2.18
C THR A 102 4.54 -18.92 -2.83
N LEU A 103 5.21 -18.67 -3.94
CA LEU A 103 5.13 -17.40 -4.66
C LEU A 103 3.73 -17.17 -5.22
N LEU A 104 3.11 -18.22 -5.78
CA LEU A 104 1.73 -18.17 -6.26
C LEU A 104 0.73 -17.87 -5.13
N LEU A 105 0.87 -18.53 -3.97
CA LEU A 105 0.01 -18.26 -2.82
C LEU A 105 0.17 -16.81 -2.32
N ILE A 106 1.39 -16.28 -2.29
CA ILE A 106 1.62 -14.87 -1.94
C ILE A 106 0.98 -13.94 -2.98
N ALA A 107 1.12 -14.23 -4.27
CA ALA A 107 0.52 -13.44 -5.33
C ALA A 107 -1.01 -13.42 -5.23
N PHE A 108 -1.66 -14.57 -5.03
CA PHE A 108 -3.10 -14.64 -4.79
C PHE A 108 -3.53 -13.92 -3.51
N PHE A 109 -2.74 -14.04 -2.43
CA PHE A 109 -3.00 -13.28 -1.20
C PHE A 109 -3.00 -11.78 -1.48
N LEU A 110 -1.97 -11.27 -2.19
CA LEU A 110 -1.88 -9.86 -2.54
C LEU A 110 -2.99 -9.41 -3.50
N PHE A 111 -3.38 -10.26 -4.44
CA PHE A 111 -4.53 -10.03 -5.32
C PHE A 111 -5.82 -9.82 -4.53
N PHE A 112 -6.16 -10.75 -3.61
CA PHE A 112 -7.37 -10.63 -2.79
C PHE A 112 -7.30 -9.45 -1.84
N GLN A 113 -6.15 -9.20 -1.22
CA GLN A 113 -5.96 -8.03 -0.37
C GLN A 113 -6.15 -6.73 -1.15
N SER A 114 -5.52 -6.58 -2.32
CA SER A 114 -5.65 -5.38 -3.16
C SER A 114 -7.08 -5.20 -3.68
N SER A 115 -7.75 -6.28 -4.05
CA SER A 115 -9.16 -6.27 -4.44
C SER A 115 -10.04 -5.79 -3.30
N PHE A 116 -9.79 -6.27 -2.08
CA PHE A 116 -10.53 -5.86 -0.89
C PHE A 116 -10.27 -4.40 -0.53
N GLU A 117 -9.01 -3.94 -0.57
CA GLU A 117 -8.66 -2.53 -0.41
C GLU A 117 -9.34 -1.66 -1.47
N GLY A 118 -9.39 -2.13 -2.72
CA GLY A 118 -10.12 -1.48 -3.81
C GLY A 118 -11.62 -1.34 -3.53
N LEU A 119 -12.26 -2.38 -3.00
CA LEU A 119 -13.66 -2.32 -2.56
C LEU A 119 -13.86 -1.26 -1.47
N ILE A 120 -13.02 -1.26 -0.44
CA ILE A 120 -13.10 -0.27 0.63
C ILE A 120 -12.94 1.14 0.08
N ASN A 121 -11.91 1.39 -0.73
CA ASN A 121 -11.65 2.72 -1.26
C ASN A 121 -12.77 3.26 -2.17
N ASN A 122 -13.42 2.40 -2.94
CA ASN A 122 -14.42 2.83 -3.91
C ASN A 122 -15.86 2.83 -3.37
N TRP A 123 -16.18 1.96 -2.40
CA TRP A 123 -17.57 1.75 -1.98
C TRP A 123 -17.88 2.24 -0.56
N THR A 124 -16.88 2.56 0.27
CA THR A 124 -17.12 2.97 1.66
C THR A 124 -17.99 4.21 1.77
N THR A 125 -17.76 5.24 0.96
CA THR A 125 -18.55 6.47 1.00
C THR A 125 -20.00 6.21 0.61
N THR A 126 -20.24 5.46 -0.45
CA THR A 126 -21.59 5.05 -0.87
C THR A 126 -22.28 4.24 0.22
N TYR A 127 -21.60 3.24 0.77
CA TYR A 127 -22.15 2.42 1.86
C TYR A 127 -22.54 3.26 3.09
N LEU A 128 -21.69 4.19 3.51
CA LEU A 128 -21.98 5.05 4.66
C LEU A 128 -23.16 5.99 4.40
N MET A 129 -23.27 6.52 3.19
CA MET A 129 -24.40 7.40 2.81
C MET A 129 -25.72 6.62 2.73
N GLU A 130 -25.72 5.44 2.12
CA GLU A 130 -26.95 4.67 1.90
C GLU A 130 -27.36 3.86 3.13
N ARG A 131 -26.41 3.21 3.81
CA ARG A 131 -26.71 2.26 4.91
C ARG A 131 -26.76 2.93 6.28
N VAL A 132 -25.93 3.93 6.49
CA VAL A 132 -25.77 4.63 7.79
C VAL A 132 -26.44 6.01 7.76
N ALA A 133 -26.95 6.43 6.59
CA ALA A 133 -27.51 7.77 6.34
C ALA A 133 -26.53 8.89 6.72
N ALA A 134 -25.23 8.66 6.49
CA ALA A 134 -24.19 9.64 6.77
C ALA A 134 -24.23 10.79 5.75
N PRO A 135 -24.07 12.05 6.15
CA PRO A 135 -23.82 13.12 5.21
C PRO A 135 -22.48 12.88 4.48
N GLN A 136 -22.36 13.40 3.26
CA GLN A 136 -21.20 13.16 2.39
C GLN A 136 -19.86 13.47 3.06
N GLU A 137 -19.79 14.55 3.83
CA GLU A 137 -18.58 14.94 4.58
C GLU A 137 -18.17 13.87 5.61
N ALA A 138 -19.15 13.35 6.36
CA ALA A 138 -18.91 12.30 7.34
C ALA A 138 -18.52 10.97 6.68
N ALA A 139 -19.05 10.66 5.51
CA ALA A 139 -18.66 9.49 4.73
C ALA A 139 -17.20 9.58 4.23
N LEU A 140 -16.78 10.76 3.77
CA LEU A 140 -15.38 11.02 3.40
C LEU A 140 -14.43 10.97 4.61
N MET A 141 -14.87 11.46 5.78
CA MET A 141 -14.11 11.31 7.03
C MET A 141 -13.96 9.85 7.42
N GLY A 142 -14.97 9.01 7.21
CA GLY A 142 -14.90 7.57 7.42
C GLY A 142 -13.83 6.90 6.55
N LEU A 143 -13.77 7.25 5.27
CA LEU A 143 -12.71 6.77 4.37
C LEU A 143 -11.32 7.26 4.79
N SER A 144 -11.22 8.52 5.23
CA SER A 144 -9.97 9.07 5.77
C SER A 144 -9.54 8.34 7.04
N ALA A 145 -10.48 7.93 7.90
CA ALA A 145 -10.18 7.13 9.09
C ALA A 145 -9.56 5.76 8.72
N TYR A 146 -10.05 5.12 7.66
CA TYR A 146 -9.46 3.89 7.12
C TYR A 146 -8.00 4.09 6.71
N VAL A 147 -7.71 5.12 5.91
CA VAL A 147 -6.33 5.42 5.45
C VAL A 147 -5.44 5.81 6.64
N ALA A 148 -5.96 6.56 7.60
CA ALA A 148 -5.24 6.91 8.82
C ALA A 148 -4.89 5.68 9.65
N GLY A 149 -5.82 4.75 9.85
CA GLY A 149 -5.58 3.49 10.56
C GLY A 149 -4.48 2.66 9.89
N MET A 150 -4.52 2.55 8.56
CA MET A 150 -3.49 1.88 7.78
C MET A 150 -2.12 2.55 7.94
N THR A 151 -2.06 3.87 7.86
CA THR A 151 -0.81 4.64 7.96
C THR A 151 -0.20 4.53 9.35
N VAL A 152 -1.00 4.68 10.40
CA VAL A 152 -0.57 4.54 11.79
C VAL A 152 -0.02 3.14 12.06
N MET A 153 -0.73 2.10 11.64
CA MET A 153 -0.27 0.73 11.84
C MET A 153 1.00 0.43 11.04
N ARG A 154 1.15 0.92 9.81
CA ARG A 154 2.39 0.80 9.04
C ARG A 154 3.57 1.46 9.74
N LEU A 155 3.35 2.62 10.37
CA LEU A 155 4.37 3.28 11.19
C LEU A 155 4.75 2.42 12.41
N LEU A 156 3.78 1.84 13.10
CA LEU A 156 4.03 0.94 14.23
C LEU A 156 4.80 -0.32 13.81
N ILE A 157 4.43 -0.94 12.68
CA ILE A 157 5.12 -2.12 12.13
C ILE A 157 6.57 -1.76 11.78
N GLY A 158 6.79 -0.64 11.14
CA GLY A 158 8.12 -0.19 10.71
C GLY A 158 9.03 0.24 11.87
N SER A 159 8.48 0.60 13.02
CA SER A 159 9.22 1.11 14.20
C SER A 159 9.18 0.13 15.37
N VAL A 160 8.08 0.10 16.10
CA VAL A 160 7.93 -0.64 17.36
C VAL A 160 7.85 -2.15 17.15
N LEU A 161 7.04 -2.58 16.16
CA LEU A 161 6.76 -3.99 15.89
C LEU A 161 7.77 -4.64 14.93
N ARG A 162 8.81 -3.94 14.51
CA ARG A 162 9.78 -4.41 13.51
C ARG A 162 10.50 -5.72 13.87
N LYS A 163 10.53 -6.07 15.15
CA LYS A 163 11.14 -7.32 15.67
C LYS A 163 10.13 -8.45 15.83
N MET A 164 8.84 -8.18 15.60
CA MET A 164 7.80 -9.20 15.74
C MET A 164 7.92 -10.20 14.58
N PRO A 165 7.78 -11.52 14.86
CA PRO A 165 7.75 -12.53 13.82
C PRO A 165 6.61 -12.28 12.81
N GLU A 166 6.91 -12.39 11.52
CA GLU A 166 5.97 -12.15 10.41
C GLU A 166 4.65 -12.90 10.59
N LYS A 167 4.73 -14.17 11.04
CA LYS A 167 3.56 -15.01 11.29
C LYS A 167 2.63 -14.44 12.38
N GLN A 168 3.20 -13.94 13.49
CA GLN A 168 2.42 -13.34 14.58
C GLN A 168 1.77 -12.04 14.12
N LEU A 169 2.52 -11.22 13.40
CA LEU A 169 2.03 -9.97 12.84
C LEU A 169 0.81 -10.21 11.93
N LEU A 170 0.87 -11.21 11.05
CA LEU A 170 -0.24 -11.56 10.17
C LEU A 170 -1.45 -12.07 10.94
N TYR A 171 -1.28 -12.93 11.94
CA TYR A 171 -2.40 -13.41 12.75
C TYR A 171 -3.11 -12.29 13.53
N ILE A 172 -2.34 -11.37 14.11
CA ILE A 172 -2.90 -10.19 14.78
C ILE A 172 -3.65 -9.33 13.77
N SER A 173 -3.07 -9.08 12.60
CA SER A 173 -3.69 -8.32 11.53
C SER A 173 -5.01 -8.95 11.05
N PHE A 174 -5.07 -10.26 10.85
CA PHE A 174 -6.31 -10.96 10.52
C PHE A 174 -7.35 -10.84 11.63
N GLY A 175 -6.95 -10.99 12.90
CA GLY A 175 -7.85 -10.81 14.03
C GLY A 175 -8.45 -9.40 14.08
N ILE A 176 -7.61 -8.37 13.91
CA ILE A 176 -8.05 -6.97 13.85
C ILE A 176 -8.99 -6.76 12.65
N THR A 177 -8.64 -7.26 11.48
CA THR A 177 -9.47 -7.14 10.26
C THR A 177 -10.85 -7.76 10.47
N LEU A 178 -10.91 -8.95 11.05
CA LEU A 178 -12.18 -9.64 11.30
C LEU A 178 -13.05 -8.87 12.30
N ALA A 179 -12.46 -8.44 13.42
CA ALA A 179 -13.15 -7.62 14.42
C ALA A 179 -13.63 -6.29 13.83
N ALA A 180 -12.80 -5.66 12.99
CA ALA A 180 -13.13 -4.41 12.31
C ALA A 180 -14.31 -4.58 11.33
N LEU A 181 -14.31 -5.68 10.55
CA LEU A 181 -15.42 -5.99 9.64
C LEU A 181 -16.73 -6.19 10.40
N LEU A 182 -16.70 -6.91 11.51
CA LEU A 182 -17.87 -7.10 12.36
C LEU A 182 -18.36 -5.75 12.90
N LEU A 183 -17.47 -4.95 13.46
CA LEU A 183 -17.81 -3.63 13.97
C LEU A 183 -18.39 -2.73 12.87
N PHE A 184 -17.77 -2.67 11.70
CA PHE A 184 -18.21 -1.87 10.57
C PHE A 184 -19.59 -2.33 10.05
N SER A 185 -19.77 -3.63 9.83
CA SER A 185 -21.00 -4.19 9.27
C SER A 185 -22.21 -4.07 10.21
N LEU A 186 -21.99 -4.11 11.53
CA LEU A 186 -23.02 -3.98 12.54
C LEU A 186 -23.30 -2.50 12.91
N SER A 187 -22.47 -1.58 12.46
CA SER A 187 -22.62 -0.16 12.78
C SER A 187 -23.86 0.45 12.13
N ARG A 188 -24.61 1.18 12.93
CA ARG A 188 -25.82 1.93 12.49
C ARG A 188 -25.67 3.44 12.61
N SER A 189 -24.49 3.90 12.97
CA SER A 189 -24.15 5.33 13.07
C SER A 189 -22.72 5.59 12.63
N VAL A 190 -22.40 6.83 12.31
CA VAL A 190 -21.14 7.25 11.70
C VAL A 190 -19.93 6.96 12.58
N ILE A 191 -20.03 7.23 13.88
CA ILE A 191 -18.88 7.10 14.80
C ILE A 191 -18.37 5.66 14.91
N PRO A 192 -19.18 4.65 15.24
CA PRO A 192 -18.69 3.27 15.29
C PRO A 192 -18.30 2.74 13.91
N ALA A 193 -18.95 3.20 12.83
CA ALA A 193 -18.54 2.84 11.47
C ALA A 193 -17.14 3.38 11.14
N ALA A 194 -16.84 4.63 11.49
CA ALA A 194 -15.52 5.23 11.31
C ALA A 194 -14.44 4.55 12.17
N ALA A 195 -14.78 4.16 13.41
CA ALA A 195 -13.90 3.37 14.26
C ALA A 195 -13.61 1.99 13.66
N GLY A 196 -14.63 1.31 13.12
CA GLY A 196 -14.47 0.06 12.39
C GLY A 196 -13.58 0.21 11.15
N LEU A 197 -13.74 1.29 10.39
CA LEU A 197 -12.91 1.60 9.23
C LEU A 197 -11.45 1.89 9.62
N PHE A 198 -11.22 2.64 10.70
CA PHE A 198 -9.86 2.85 11.22
C PHE A 198 -9.20 1.51 11.61
N MET A 199 -9.91 0.66 12.35
CA MET A 199 -9.43 -0.67 12.70
C MET A 199 -9.22 -1.54 11.47
N LEU A 200 -10.07 -1.42 10.45
CA LEU A 200 -9.94 -2.17 9.18
C LEU A 200 -8.67 -1.78 8.44
N GLY A 201 -8.39 -0.48 8.35
CA GLY A 201 -7.13 0.01 7.79
C GLY A 201 -5.91 -0.50 8.57
N ALA A 202 -5.97 -0.47 9.91
CA ALA A 202 -4.92 -1.01 10.76
C ALA A 202 -4.72 -2.53 10.55
N GLY A 203 -5.80 -3.28 10.42
CA GLY A 203 -5.76 -4.72 10.18
C GLY A 203 -5.12 -5.09 8.83
N LEU A 204 -5.42 -4.34 7.76
CA LEU A 204 -4.87 -4.60 6.43
C LEU A 204 -3.43 -4.11 6.23
N ALA A 205 -2.93 -3.27 7.13
CA ALA A 205 -1.64 -2.59 6.98
C ALA A 205 -0.43 -3.52 6.84
N ALA A 206 -0.46 -4.68 7.52
CA ALA A 206 0.67 -5.61 7.59
C ALA A 206 0.82 -6.53 6.38
N GLY A 207 -0.26 -6.89 5.72
CA GLY A 207 -0.26 -7.94 4.71
C GLY A 207 0.71 -7.67 3.57
N PHE A 208 0.54 -6.55 2.87
CA PHE A 208 1.35 -6.18 1.72
C PHE A 208 2.86 -6.11 2.03
N PRO A 209 3.33 -5.32 3.02
CA PRO A 209 4.77 -5.20 3.30
C PRO A 209 5.38 -6.50 3.84
N THR A 210 4.62 -7.28 4.62
CA THR A 210 5.10 -8.57 5.12
C THR A 210 5.27 -9.58 4.00
N MET A 211 4.29 -9.70 3.10
CA MET A 211 4.38 -10.62 1.97
C MET A 211 5.51 -10.26 1.01
N LEU A 212 5.68 -8.98 0.69
CA LEU A 212 6.85 -8.55 -0.10
C LEU A 212 8.17 -8.76 0.65
N GLY A 213 8.19 -8.59 1.97
CA GLY A 213 9.35 -8.92 2.81
C GLY A 213 9.75 -10.39 2.69
N ILE A 214 8.78 -11.31 2.76
CA ILE A 214 8.98 -12.75 2.57
C ILE A 214 9.53 -13.04 1.17
N VAL A 215 8.94 -12.45 0.11
CA VAL A 215 9.43 -12.60 -1.26
C VAL A 215 10.86 -12.10 -1.40
N GLY A 216 11.17 -10.90 -0.87
CA GLY A 216 12.53 -10.35 -0.91
C GLY A 216 13.57 -11.16 -0.12
N ASN A 217 13.16 -11.87 0.93
CA ASN A 217 14.04 -12.79 1.67
C ASN A 217 14.25 -14.11 0.94
N ARG A 218 13.20 -14.61 0.27
CA ARG A 218 13.24 -15.90 -0.44
C ARG A 218 14.00 -15.84 -1.77
N TYR A 219 13.95 -14.67 -2.44
CA TYR A 219 14.57 -14.46 -3.77
C TYR A 219 15.57 -13.30 -3.78
N PRO A 220 16.66 -13.36 -2.97
CA PRO A 220 17.57 -12.21 -2.81
C PRO A 220 18.31 -11.81 -4.09
N GLY A 221 18.48 -12.74 -5.04
CA GLY A 221 19.12 -12.50 -6.35
C GLY A 221 18.13 -12.18 -7.48
N LEU A 222 16.81 -12.29 -7.24
CA LEU A 222 15.74 -12.13 -8.23
C LEU A 222 14.59 -11.25 -7.69
N SER A 223 14.88 -10.39 -6.70
CA SER A 223 13.86 -9.62 -5.97
C SER A 223 13.00 -8.78 -6.93
N GLY A 224 13.58 -8.08 -7.87
CA GLY A 224 12.86 -7.26 -8.85
C GLY A 224 11.90 -8.10 -9.70
N THR A 225 12.35 -9.25 -10.21
CA THR A 225 11.52 -10.16 -11.02
C THR A 225 10.41 -10.80 -10.18
N ALA A 226 10.74 -11.27 -8.97
CA ALA A 226 9.76 -11.88 -8.07
C ALA A 226 8.70 -10.87 -7.63
N PHE A 227 9.09 -9.61 -7.36
CA PHE A 227 8.13 -8.54 -7.05
C PHE A 227 7.24 -8.22 -8.25
N SER A 228 7.82 -8.07 -9.45
CA SER A 228 7.02 -7.86 -10.66
C SER A 228 6.00 -8.98 -10.86
N PHE A 229 6.40 -10.24 -10.63
CA PHE A 229 5.52 -11.39 -10.73
C PHE A 229 4.34 -11.31 -9.77
N VAL A 230 4.57 -11.06 -8.47
CA VAL A 230 3.49 -11.03 -7.47
C VAL A 230 2.62 -9.77 -7.55
N LEU A 231 3.08 -8.70 -8.20
CA LEU A 231 2.33 -7.46 -8.38
C LEU A 231 1.52 -7.41 -9.69
N VAL A 232 1.74 -8.34 -10.61
CA VAL A 232 1.01 -8.43 -11.90
C VAL A 232 -0.22 -9.33 -11.79
N ILE A 233 -0.21 -10.31 -10.89
CA ILE A 233 -1.37 -11.18 -10.61
C ILE A 233 -2.38 -10.46 -9.76
#